data_0ddb3b09accdf76d821fe94f524adce7
#
_entry.id   0ddb3b09accdf76d821fe94f524adce7
#
_cell.length_a   1.000
_cell.length_b   1.000
_cell.length_c   1.000
_cell.angle_alpha   90.00
_cell.angle_beta   90.00
_cell.angle_gamma   90.00
#
_symmetry.space_group_name_H-M   'P 1'
#
loop_
_entity.id
_entity.type
_entity.pdbx_description
1 polymer ?
#
loop_
_entity_poly.entity_id
_entity_poly.type
_entity_poly.pdbx_seq_one_letter_code
_entity_poly.pdbx_strand_id
1 'polypeptide(L)' 'MDKDYMCNDCGAVFSVPDKHTYRENLDGENGFMTVVEFRCPFCGSDEIEEAD' A
#
# COMPACT_ATOMS: atom_id res chain seq x y z
N MET A 1 0.27 -15.56 11.54
CA MET A 1 0.68 -14.56 12.44
C MET A 1 0.36 -13.21 11.92
N ASP A 2 -0.28 -12.47 12.73
CA ASP A 2 -0.76 -11.17 12.30
C ASP A 2 0.31 -10.14 12.54
N LYS A 3 0.58 -9.40 11.51
CA LYS A 3 1.52 -8.30 11.62
C LYS A 3 0.75 -7.00 11.62
N ASP A 4 1.21 -6.07 12.42
CA ASP A 4 0.63 -4.75 12.45
C ASP A 4 1.45 -3.82 11.59
N TYR A 5 0.80 -2.78 11.13
CA TYR A 5 1.45 -1.75 10.34
C TYR A 5 1.24 -0.42 11.00
N MET A 6 2.16 0.49 10.76
CA MET A 6 2.08 1.81 11.34
C MET A 6 2.28 2.83 10.23
N CYS A 7 1.46 3.85 10.27
CA CYS A 7 1.59 4.96 9.34
C CYS A 7 2.56 5.97 9.92
N ASN A 8 3.57 6.34 9.14
CA ASN A 8 4.54 7.32 9.60
C ASN A 8 4.02 8.74 9.48
N ASP A 9 2.89 8.91 8.82
CA ASP A 9 2.34 10.24 8.61
C ASP A 9 1.37 10.62 9.71
N CYS A 10 0.43 9.77 10.01
CA CYS A 10 -0.56 10.07 11.04
C CYS A 10 -0.34 9.28 12.32
N GLY A 11 0.56 8.31 12.31
CA GLY A 11 0.85 7.55 13.51
C GLY A 11 -0.14 6.46 13.83
N ALA A 12 -1.06 6.17 12.94
CA ALA A 12 -2.06 5.15 13.20
C ALA A 12 -1.45 3.76 13.07
N VAL A 13 -1.94 2.85 13.89
CA VAL A 13 -1.53 1.45 13.83
C VAL A 13 -2.74 0.64 13.40
N PHE A 14 -2.53 -0.26 12.46
CA PHE A 14 -3.64 -1.03 11.91
C PHE A 14 -3.12 -2.39 11.47
N SER A 15 -4.02 -3.35 11.39
CA SER A 15 -3.65 -4.71 10.99
C SER A 15 -3.75 -4.90 9.49
N VAL A 16 -4.69 -4.24 8.85
CA VAL A 16 -4.92 -4.43 7.43
C VAL A 16 -4.81 -3.09 6.73
N PRO A 17 -3.75 -2.90 5.96
CA PRO A 17 -3.61 -1.65 5.20
C PRO A 17 -4.59 -1.62 4.04
N ASP A 18 -4.84 -0.42 3.57
CA ASP A 18 -5.73 -0.23 2.44
C ASP A 18 -4.99 -0.62 1.16
N LYS A 19 -5.56 -1.55 0.43
CA LYS A 19 -4.90 -2.09 -0.75
C LYS A 19 -5.45 -1.41 -2.00
N HIS A 20 -4.54 -0.88 -2.79
CA HIS A 20 -4.88 -0.25 -4.06
C HIS A 20 -4.16 -0.97 -5.18
N THR A 21 -4.91 -1.35 -6.19
CA THR A 21 -4.36 -2.09 -7.32
C THR A 21 -4.68 -1.34 -8.60
N TYR A 22 -3.69 -1.15 -9.43
CA TYR A 22 -3.91 -0.53 -10.71
C TYR A 22 -2.97 -1.15 -11.73
N ARG A 23 -3.28 -0.91 -13.01
CA ARG A 23 -2.47 -1.42 -14.09
C ARG A 23 -1.67 -0.30 -14.69
N GLU A 24 -0.43 -0.58 -14.97
CA GLU A 24 0.44 0.36 -15.60
C GLU A 24 0.85 -0.15 -16.96
N ASN A 25 0.81 0.73 -17.95
CA ASN A 25 1.16 0.37 -19.29
C ASN A 25 2.67 0.45 -19.44
N LEU A 26 3.28 -0.66 -19.78
CA LEU A 26 4.71 -0.68 -20.01
C LEU A 26 5.00 -0.19 -21.42
N ASP A 27 6.20 0.30 -21.58
CA ASP A 27 6.67 0.72 -22.87
C ASP A 27 6.76 -0.48 -23.76
N GLY A 28 6.03 -0.49 -24.81
CA GLY A 28 6.03 -1.64 -25.67
C GLY A 28 4.62 -2.03 -25.90
N GLU A 29 4.42 -2.97 -26.74
CA GLU A 29 3.12 -3.28 -27.12
C GLU A 29 2.47 -4.22 -26.26
N ASN A 30 1.86 -4.62 -25.74
CA ASN A 30 1.19 -5.65 -24.97
C ASN A 30 1.70 -5.76 -23.56
N GLY A 31 2.35 -4.74 -23.07
CA GLY A 31 2.92 -4.80 -21.76
C GLY A 31 2.06 -4.10 -20.73
N PHE A 32 1.47 -4.85 -19.81
CA PHE A 32 0.78 -4.30 -18.66
C PHE A 32 1.36 -4.91 -17.42
N MET A 33 1.52 -4.12 -16.40
CA MET A 33 2.01 -4.59 -15.13
C MET A 33 1.00 -4.21 -14.06
N THR A 34 0.66 -5.16 -13.22
CA THR A 34 -0.22 -4.90 -12.10
C THR A 34 0.59 -4.37 -10.94
N VAL A 35 0.25 -3.19 -10.48
CA VAL A 35 0.95 -2.57 -9.37
C VAL A 35 0.03 -2.60 -8.16
N VAL A 36 0.58 -3.05 -7.04
CA VAL A 36 -0.16 -3.12 -5.80
C VAL A 36 0.48 -2.16 -4.81
N GLU A 37 -0.32 -1.27 -4.26
CA GLU A 37 0.13 -0.32 -3.26
C GLU A 37 -0.70 -0.47 -2.02
N PHE A 38 -0.06 -0.23 -0.89
CA PHE A 38 -0.76 -0.25 0.39
C PHE A 38 -0.70 1.15 0.98
N ARG A 39 -1.82 1.57 1.53
CA ARG A 39 -1.93 2.90 2.09
C ARG A 39 -2.60 2.84 3.44
N CYS A 40 -2.38 3.88 4.22
CA CYS A 40 -3.02 3.99 5.51
C CYS A 40 -4.53 4.14 5.33
N PRO A 41 -5.33 3.32 6.00
CA PRO A 41 -6.78 3.42 5.85
C PRO A 41 -7.37 4.62 6.57
N PHE A 42 -6.56 5.34 7.33
CA PHE A 42 -7.07 6.48 8.09
C PHE A 42 -6.74 7.81 7.45
N CYS A 43 -5.53 7.96 6.95
CA CYS A 43 -5.14 9.23 6.34
C CYS A 43 -4.83 9.11 4.85
N GLY A 44 -4.72 7.89 4.33
CA GLY A 44 -4.46 7.70 2.92
C GLY A 44 -3.01 7.83 2.51
N SER A 45 -2.11 7.92 3.46
CA SER A 45 -0.70 8.06 3.17
C SER A 45 -0.11 6.72 2.79
N ASP A 46 0.87 6.73 1.91
CA ASP A 46 1.57 5.49 1.57
C ASP A 46 2.82 5.29 2.41
N GLU A 47 3.03 6.13 3.41
CA GLU A 47 4.18 6.02 4.29
C GLU A 47 3.87 5.09 5.43
N ILE A 48 3.76 3.82 5.15
CA ILE A 48 3.47 2.83 6.18
C ILE A 48 4.59 1.81 6.22
N GLU A 49 4.75 1.19 7.38
CA GLU A 49 5.77 0.18 7.55
C GLU A 49 5.26 -0.86 8.54
N GLU A 50 5.92 -1.99 8.57
CA GLU A 50 5.56 -3.03 9.51
C GLU A 50 5.96 -2.60 10.91
N ALA A 51 5.02 -2.72 11.82
CA ALA A 51 5.23 -2.32 13.21
C ALA A 51 5.34 -3.54 14.13
N ASP A 52 5.63 -4.66 13.57
CA ASP A 52 5.68 -5.90 14.33
C ASP A 52 6.76 -5.92 15.38
#